data_6a768e07f1ca848f80a0d22b020c1200
#
_entry.id   6a768e07f1ca848f80a0d22b020c1200
#
_cell.length_a   1.000
_cell.length_b   1.000
_cell.length_c   1.000
_cell.angle_alpha   90.00
_cell.angle_beta   90.00
_cell.angle_gamma   90.00
#
_symmetry.space_group_name_H-M   'P 1'
#
loop_
_entity.id
_entity.type
_entity.pdbx_description
1 polymer ?
#
loop_
_entity_poly.entity_id
_entity_poly.type
_entity_poly.pdbx_seq_one_letter_code
_entity_poly.pdbx_strand_id
1 'polypeptide(L)'
;IVFHLAAQPLVRYSYTDPVNTYETNVIGTLKVFESCKKHDVKSIVNITSDKAYENKEWERGYKENDSLGGYDPYSSSKGCADLLANSYRNSFFNINKYKETHNTLLASCRAGNVIGGGDWAKDRLMSDIMRAVAVNKKVSIRNPEATRPWQHVLEPLSGYLLIGQKLLQEEVEFADAWNFGPSDDKSITVHEVLSNVTKHWDKIDYELNKDSEDPHEAKLLKLDCSKANKVLNWREVWDKHSTFKKTVNWYRSFYEEQKVLTESDLKHYVESATSKGL
;
A
#
# COMPACT_ATOMS: atom_id res chain seq x y z
N ILE A 1 -18.48 -6.72 7.59
CA ILE A 1 -17.04 -6.57 7.38
C ILE A 1 -16.62 -5.11 7.40
N VAL A 2 -15.46 -4.82 7.96
CA VAL A 2 -14.81 -3.50 7.94
C VAL A 2 -13.43 -3.62 7.28
N PHE A 3 -13.21 -2.81 6.25
CA PHE A 3 -11.89 -2.55 5.68
C PHE A 3 -11.39 -1.21 6.22
N HIS A 4 -10.37 -1.22 7.06
CA HIS A 4 -9.82 -0.03 7.68
C HIS A 4 -8.59 0.46 6.92
N LEU A 5 -8.82 1.40 5.98
CA LEU A 5 -7.78 2.02 5.16
C LEU A 5 -7.45 3.46 5.59
N ALA A 6 -8.26 4.03 6.49
CA ALA A 6 -8.09 5.41 6.92
C ALA A 6 -6.75 5.59 7.66
N ALA A 7 -5.95 6.55 7.22
CA ALA A 7 -4.67 6.87 7.82
C ALA A 7 -4.20 8.28 7.42
N GLN A 8 -3.30 8.87 8.20
CA GLN A 8 -2.38 9.91 7.75
C GLN A 8 -1.22 9.20 7.01
N PRO A 9 -1.07 9.33 5.66
CA PRO A 9 -0.17 8.46 4.89
C PRO A 9 1.14 9.13 4.46
N LEU A 10 1.40 10.39 4.86
CA LEU A 10 2.51 11.20 4.36
C LEU A 10 3.68 11.20 5.34
N VAL A 11 4.83 10.67 4.91
CA VAL A 11 6.06 10.62 5.72
C VAL A 11 6.52 12.03 6.12
N ARG A 12 6.61 12.96 5.16
CA ARG A 12 7.08 14.33 5.46
C ARG A 12 6.15 15.07 6.43
N TYR A 13 4.84 14.93 6.26
CA TYR A 13 3.87 15.50 7.19
C TYR A 13 4.05 14.94 8.60
N SER A 14 4.43 13.69 8.75
CA SER A 14 4.62 13.07 10.07
C SER A 14 5.78 13.70 10.89
N TYR A 15 6.78 14.28 10.22
CA TYR A 15 7.81 15.06 10.88
C TYR A 15 7.31 16.46 11.32
N THR A 16 6.36 17.02 10.59
CA THR A 16 5.75 18.32 10.92
C THR A 16 4.73 18.21 12.05
N ASP A 17 3.91 17.14 12.00
CA ASP A 17 2.87 16.90 13.00
C ASP A 17 2.83 15.40 13.40
N PRO A 18 3.76 14.97 14.25
CA PRO A 18 3.81 13.60 14.74
C PRO A 18 2.59 13.25 15.61
N VAL A 19 2.07 14.20 16.39
CA VAL A 19 0.91 13.97 17.27
C VAL A 19 -0.29 13.56 16.45
N ASN A 20 -0.68 14.35 15.45
CA ASN A 20 -1.78 14.03 14.55
C ASN A 20 -1.56 12.68 13.84
N THR A 21 -0.31 12.39 13.46
CA THR A 21 0.03 11.11 12.81
C THR A 21 -0.25 9.91 13.72
N TYR A 22 0.16 9.96 14.99
CA TYR A 22 -0.11 8.88 15.95
C TYR A 22 -1.60 8.83 16.37
N GLU A 23 -2.22 9.98 16.59
CA GLU A 23 -3.65 10.03 16.91
C GLU A 23 -4.49 9.40 15.79
N THR A 24 -4.19 9.71 14.53
CA THR A 24 -4.90 9.16 13.38
C THR A 24 -4.59 7.67 13.21
N ASN A 25 -3.30 7.30 13.13
CA ASN A 25 -2.90 5.97 12.70
C ASN A 25 -2.98 4.91 13.82
N VAL A 26 -2.74 5.30 15.06
CA VAL A 26 -2.73 4.35 16.20
C VAL A 26 -4.03 4.46 17.00
N ILE A 27 -4.32 5.66 17.52
CA ILE A 27 -5.53 5.84 18.35
C ILE A 27 -6.80 5.69 17.49
N GLY A 28 -6.78 6.20 16.25
CA GLY A 28 -7.87 5.98 15.29
C GLY A 28 -8.12 4.50 15.02
N THR A 29 -7.07 3.71 14.77
CA THR A 29 -7.17 2.25 14.60
C THR A 29 -7.71 1.56 15.85
N LEU A 30 -7.23 1.94 17.05
CA LEU A 30 -7.75 1.44 18.31
C LEU A 30 -9.26 1.70 18.44
N LYS A 31 -9.72 2.91 18.14
CA LYS A 31 -11.16 3.27 18.19
C LYS A 31 -12.00 2.45 17.21
N VAL A 32 -11.44 2.17 16.02
CA VAL A 32 -12.11 1.30 15.03
C VAL A 32 -12.25 -0.11 15.59
N PHE A 33 -11.18 -0.71 16.17
CA PHE A 33 -11.23 -2.05 16.74
C PHE A 33 -12.19 -2.14 17.93
N GLU A 34 -12.20 -1.16 18.83
CA GLU A 34 -13.16 -1.10 19.93
C GLU A 34 -14.60 -0.97 19.45
N SER A 35 -14.83 -0.17 18.40
CA SER A 35 -16.14 -0.08 17.78
C SER A 35 -16.57 -1.41 17.14
N CYS A 36 -15.66 -2.06 16.39
CA CYS A 36 -15.92 -3.38 15.80
C CYS A 36 -16.24 -4.43 16.88
N LYS A 37 -15.49 -4.45 17.97
CA LYS A 37 -15.74 -5.33 19.12
C LYS A 37 -17.10 -5.09 19.75
N LYS A 38 -17.45 -3.82 19.99
CA LYS A 38 -18.75 -3.43 20.58
C LYS A 38 -19.97 -3.82 19.71
N HIS A 39 -19.78 -3.84 18.39
CA HIS A 39 -20.85 -4.11 17.42
C HIS A 39 -20.77 -5.50 16.79
N ASP A 40 -19.99 -6.42 17.36
CA ASP A 40 -19.84 -7.81 16.92
C ASP A 40 -19.55 -7.92 15.40
N VAL A 41 -18.68 -7.04 14.88
CA VAL A 41 -18.27 -7.07 13.48
C VAL A 41 -17.53 -8.37 13.18
N LYS A 42 -18.06 -9.18 12.27
CA LYS A 42 -17.53 -10.52 11.98
C LYS A 42 -16.13 -10.53 11.40
N SER A 43 -15.77 -9.54 10.57
CA SER A 43 -14.52 -9.53 9.83
C SER A 43 -13.92 -8.13 9.78
N ILE A 44 -12.65 -8.02 10.10
CA ILE A 44 -11.87 -6.78 10.05
C ILE A 44 -10.62 -7.01 9.23
N VAL A 45 -10.42 -6.17 8.21
CA VAL A 45 -9.18 -6.12 7.44
C VAL A 45 -8.51 -4.77 7.72
N ASN A 46 -7.41 -4.80 8.47
CA ASN A 46 -6.64 -3.62 8.84
C ASN A 46 -5.49 -3.42 7.83
N ILE A 47 -5.46 -2.27 7.15
CA ILE A 47 -4.45 -1.98 6.14
C ILE A 47 -3.33 -1.10 6.75
N THR A 48 -2.12 -1.64 6.73
CA THR A 48 -0.93 -0.94 7.19
C THR A 48 0.01 -0.62 6.02
N SER A 49 1.30 -0.96 6.09
CA SER A 49 2.29 -0.59 5.08
C SER A 49 3.50 -1.52 5.17
N ASP A 50 4.28 -1.62 4.09
CA ASP A 50 5.64 -2.16 4.13
C ASP A 50 6.54 -1.42 5.13
N LYS A 51 6.30 -0.12 5.33
CA LYS A 51 7.02 0.73 6.30
C LYS A 51 6.72 0.38 7.76
N ALA A 52 5.80 -0.56 8.04
CA ALA A 52 5.56 -1.09 9.37
C ALA A 52 6.72 -1.96 9.89
N TYR A 53 7.57 -2.46 9.01
CA TYR A 53 8.75 -3.25 9.39
C TYR A 53 9.89 -2.40 9.92
N GLU A 54 10.65 -2.95 10.88
CA GLU A 54 11.95 -2.42 11.26
C GLU A 54 12.92 -2.57 10.08
N ASN A 55 13.14 -1.48 9.33
CA ASN A 55 13.96 -1.56 8.13
C ASN A 55 15.44 -1.69 8.45
N LYS A 56 16.03 -2.82 8.09
CA LYS A 56 17.45 -3.18 8.24
C LYS A 56 18.20 -3.18 6.91
N GLU A 57 17.61 -2.57 5.88
CA GLU A 57 18.19 -2.48 4.53
C GLU A 57 18.59 -3.86 3.95
N TRP A 58 17.82 -4.91 4.24
CA TRP A 58 18.10 -6.25 3.72
C TRP A 58 17.81 -6.35 2.23
N GLU A 59 18.63 -7.13 1.54
CA GLU A 59 18.41 -7.47 0.13
C GLU A 59 17.19 -8.41 -0.05
N ARG A 60 16.86 -9.24 0.94
CA ARG A 60 15.66 -10.07 0.94
C ARG A 60 14.39 -9.26 1.25
N GLY A 61 13.25 -9.73 0.75
CA GLY A 61 11.94 -9.19 1.15
C GLY A 61 11.63 -9.47 2.62
N TYR A 62 10.87 -8.54 3.26
CA TYR A 62 10.36 -8.70 4.63
C TYR A 62 9.18 -9.66 4.63
N LYS A 63 9.23 -10.63 5.54
CA LYS A 63 8.17 -11.62 5.80
C LYS A 63 7.25 -11.14 6.91
N GLU A 64 6.06 -11.71 6.97
CA GLU A 64 5.02 -11.30 7.91
C GLU A 64 5.43 -11.44 9.39
N ASN A 65 6.39 -12.33 9.70
CA ASN A 65 6.93 -12.57 11.03
C ASN A 65 8.23 -11.80 11.34
N ASP A 66 8.73 -10.96 10.44
CA ASP A 66 9.87 -10.08 10.72
C ASP A 66 9.47 -8.96 11.69
N SER A 67 10.46 -8.40 12.39
CA SER A 67 10.27 -7.37 13.41
C SER A 67 9.56 -6.14 12.85
N LEU A 68 8.57 -5.66 13.59
CA LEU A 68 7.89 -4.40 13.33
C LEU A 68 8.64 -3.24 14.00
N GLY A 69 8.59 -2.08 13.37
CA GLY A 69 9.26 -0.86 13.84
C GLY A 69 9.02 0.26 12.86
N GLY A 70 9.89 1.25 12.85
CA GLY A 70 9.81 2.32 11.87
C GLY A 70 10.73 3.47 12.28
N TYR A 71 11.48 4.00 11.33
CA TYR A 71 12.44 5.06 11.60
C TYR A 71 11.77 6.41 11.83
N ASP A 72 10.84 6.78 10.95
CA ASP A 72 10.11 8.04 11.01
C ASP A 72 8.76 7.88 11.73
N PRO A 73 8.10 8.99 12.15
CA PRO A 73 6.84 8.91 12.90
C PRO A 73 5.71 8.22 12.12
N TYR A 74 5.65 8.36 10.78
CA TYR A 74 4.67 7.65 9.97
C TYR A 74 4.93 6.14 10.00
N SER A 75 6.16 5.73 9.69
CA SER A 75 6.57 4.32 9.66
C SER A 75 6.33 3.65 11.02
N SER A 76 6.77 4.32 12.10
CA SER A 76 6.53 3.89 13.48
C SER A 76 5.04 3.76 13.79
N SER A 77 4.21 4.74 13.39
CA SER A 77 2.76 4.68 13.62
C SER A 77 2.10 3.49 12.90
N LYS A 78 2.58 3.13 11.72
CA LYS A 78 2.10 1.95 10.98
C LYS A 78 2.55 0.65 11.65
N GLY A 79 3.78 0.59 12.19
CA GLY A 79 4.24 -0.52 13.03
C GLY A 79 3.39 -0.67 14.29
N CYS A 80 3.09 0.43 14.98
CA CYS A 80 2.20 0.45 16.15
C CYS A 80 0.78 -0.04 15.81
N ALA A 81 0.21 0.37 14.68
CA ALA A 81 -1.12 -0.11 14.25
C ALA A 81 -1.14 -1.61 13.96
N ASP A 82 -0.05 -2.16 13.43
CA ASP A 82 0.10 -3.59 13.21
C ASP A 82 0.29 -4.37 14.52
N LEU A 83 1.10 -3.85 15.44
CA LEU A 83 1.26 -4.40 16.80
C LEU A 83 -0.07 -4.38 17.56
N LEU A 84 -0.86 -3.31 17.41
CA LEU A 84 -2.20 -3.22 17.99
C LEU A 84 -3.11 -4.30 17.43
N ALA A 85 -3.12 -4.52 16.11
CA ALA A 85 -3.89 -5.60 15.49
C ALA A 85 -3.46 -6.98 16.01
N ASN A 86 -2.15 -7.21 16.14
CA ASN A 86 -1.64 -8.46 16.72
C ASN A 86 -2.07 -8.63 18.19
N SER A 87 -2.04 -7.56 18.99
CA SER A 87 -2.52 -7.58 20.37
C SER A 87 -4.01 -7.94 20.45
N TYR A 88 -4.84 -7.37 19.56
CA TYR A 88 -6.27 -7.67 19.50
C TYR A 88 -6.55 -9.10 19.08
N ARG A 89 -5.82 -9.65 18.10
CA ARG A 89 -5.90 -11.08 17.73
C ARG A 89 -5.56 -12.01 18.90
N ASN A 90 -4.61 -11.64 19.71
CA ASN A 90 -4.21 -12.48 20.87
C ASN A 90 -5.15 -12.34 22.07
N SER A 91 -5.69 -11.14 22.32
CA SER A 91 -6.41 -10.82 23.56
C SER A 91 -7.93 -10.91 23.42
N PHE A 92 -8.52 -10.33 22.38
CA PHE A 92 -9.95 -10.17 22.21
C PHE A 92 -10.56 -11.00 21.08
N PHE A 93 -9.77 -11.26 20.02
CA PHE A 93 -10.18 -11.98 18.82
C PHE A 93 -9.34 -13.23 18.60
N ASN A 94 -9.01 -13.95 19.71
CA ASN A 94 -8.14 -15.11 19.66
C ASN A 94 -8.81 -16.26 18.90
N ILE A 95 -8.18 -16.75 17.84
CA ILE A 95 -8.73 -17.79 16.97
C ILE A 95 -9.07 -19.09 17.71
N ASN A 96 -8.35 -19.41 18.82
CA ASN A 96 -8.64 -20.56 19.65
C ASN A 96 -9.92 -20.37 20.50
N LYS A 97 -10.46 -19.17 20.57
CA LYS A 97 -11.69 -18.79 21.25
C LYS A 97 -12.80 -18.32 20.31
N TYR A 98 -12.56 -18.46 19.01
CA TYR A 98 -13.54 -18.13 17.99
C TYR A 98 -14.80 -18.97 18.17
N LYS A 99 -16.00 -18.33 18.12
CA LYS A 99 -17.31 -18.91 18.43
C LYS A 99 -17.53 -19.38 19.89
N GLU A 100 -16.51 -19.27 20.77
CA GLU A 100 -16.71 -19.48 22.21
C GLU A 100 -16.97 -18.13 22.94
N THR A 101 -16.10 -17.14 22.72
CA THR A 101 -16.14 -15.84 23.41
C THR A 101 -16.36 -14.65 22.47
N HIS A 102 -16.13 -14.82 21.18
CA HIS A 102 -16.34 -13.81 20.14
C HIS A 102 -16.59 -14.44 18.76
N ASN A 103 -17.07 -13.61 17.81
CA ASN A 103 -17.29 -14.00 16.41
C ASN A 103 -16.52 -13.12 15.41
N THR A 104 -15.45 -12.46 15.84
CA THR A 104 -14.68 -11.52 15.04
C THR A 104 -13.37 -12.15 14.58
N LEU A 105 -13.08 -12.07 13.29
CA LEU A 105 -11.79 -12.41 12.71
C LEU A 105 -11.11 -11.13 12.23
N LEU A 106 -9.81 -10.95 12.55
CA LEU A 106 -9.02 -9.76 12.22
C LEU A 106 -7.76 -10.15 11.45
N ALA A 107 -7.59 -9.59 10.25
CA ALA A 107 -6.35 -9.68 9.49
C ALA A 107 -5.66 -8.32 9.35
N SER A 108 -4.33 -8.32 9.22
CA SER A 108 -3.53 -7.15 8.84
C SER A 108 -2.96 -7.35 7.43
N CYS A 109 -3.11 -6.34 6.56
CA CYS A 109 -2.56 -6.38 5.21
C CYS A 109 -1.53 -5.26 5.04
N ARG A 110 -0.35 -5.62 4.53
CA ARG A 110 0.79 -4.73 4.30
C ARG A 110 1.05 -4.64 2.82
N ALA A 111 1.14 -3.41 2.30
CA ALA A 111 1.52 -3.16 0.92
C ALA A 111 2.43 -1.94 0.85
N GLY A 112 3.31 -1.90 -0.16
CA GLY A 112 4.23 -0.79 -0.42
C GLY A 112 4.05 -0.22 -1.81
N ASN A 113 4.45 1.03 -1.99
CA ASN A 113 4.59 1.74 -3.26
C ASN A 113 3.44 1.52 -4.26
N VAL A 114 2.24 1.77 -3.79
CA VAL A 114 1.00 1.65 -4.57
C VAL A 114 0.76 2.93 -5.37
N ILE A 115 0.49 2.80 -6.67
CA ILE A 115 0.14 3.91 -7.56
C ILE A 115 -1.15 3.62 -8.34
N GLY A 116 -1.81 4.69 -8.76
CA GLY A 116 -3.04 4.63 -9.56
C GLY A 116 -3.54 6.03 -9.85
N GLY A 117 -4.62 6.15 -10.59
CA GLY A 117 -5.24 7.44 -10.88
C GLY A 117 -5.93 8.04 -9.66
N GLY A 118 -6.04 9.39 -9.62
CA GLY A 118 -6.82 10.09 -8.61
C GLY A 118 -6.09 10.41 -7.31
N ASP A 119 -4.77 10.23 -7.23
CA ASP A 119 -3.93 10.67 -6.11
C ASP A 119 -3.25 11.99 -6.43
N TRP A 120 -3.59 13.05 -5.69
CA TRP A 120 -2.96 14.37 -5.79
C TRP A 120 -2.21 14.79 -4.53
N ALA A 121 -1.92 13.83 -3.63
CA ALA A 121 -1.16 14.11 -2.42
C ALA A 121 0.26 14.60 -2.76
N LYS A 122 0.74 15.59 -1.97
CA LYS A 122 2.12 16.09 -2.09
C LYS A 122 3.13 15.05 -1.61
N ASP A 123 4.38 15.25 -2.03
CA ASP A 123 5.52 14.42 -1.61
C ASP A 123 5.40 12.93 -1.98
N ARG A 124 4.70 12.67 -3.08
CA ARG A 124 4.62 11.36 -3.73
C ARG A 124 5.04 11.47 -5.18
N LEU A 125 6.01 10.68 -5.61
CA LEU A 125 6.62 10.77 -6.94
C LEU A 125 5.59 10.89 -8.07
N MET A 126 4.67 9.93 -8.18
CA MET A 126 3.68 9.94 -9.28
C MET A 126 2.73 11.13 -9.20
N SER A 127 2.21 11.44 -8.02
CA SER A 127 1.32 12.59 -7.82
C SER A 127 2.03 13.92 -8.11
N ASP A 128 3.30 14.05 -7.71
CA ASP A 128 4.08 15.27 -7.97
C ASP A 128 4.39 15.44 -9.47
N ILE A 129 4.72 14.35 -10.19
CA ILE A 129 4.86 14.35 -11.65
C ILE A 129 3.55 14.85 -12.29
N MET A 130 2.42 14.26 -11.94
CA MET A 130 1.12 14.58 -12.55
C MET A 130 0.66 16.01 -12.23
N ARG A 131 0.93 16.49 -11.02
CA ARG A 131 0.65 17.88 -10.64
C ARG A 131 1.55 18.88 -11.37
N ALA A 132 2.82 18.55 -11.61
CA ALA A 132 3.74 19.39 -12.39
C ALA A 132 3.26 19.51 -13.86
N VAL A 133 2.88 18.38 -14.48
CA VAL A 133 2.31 18.37 -15.84
C VAL A 133 1.05 19.25 -15.94
N ALA A 134 0.16 19.18 -14.96
CA ALA A 134 -1.10 19.96 -14.96
C ALA A 134 -0.87 21.48 -15.04
N VAL A 135 0.31 21.97 -14.63
CA VAL A 135 0.69 23.39 -14.65
C VAL A 135 1.86 23.68 -15.61
N ASN A 136 2.16 22.74 -16.51
CA ASN A 136 3.25 22.83 -17.50
C ASN A 136 4.62 23.16 -16.83
N LYS A 137 4.94 22.51 -15.72
CA LYS A 137 6.21 22.67 -15.00
C LYS A 137 6.99 21.35 -14.99
N LYS A 138 8.31 21.47 -14.83
CA LYS A 138 9.17 20.31 -14.54
C LYS A 138 8.94 19.86 -13.10
N VAL A 139 8.99 18.53 -12.89
CA VAL A 139 9.05 17.99 -11.54
C VAL A 139 10.49 17.92 -11.08
N SER A 140 10.77 18.37 -9.86
CA SER A 140 12.12 18.29 -9.27
C SER A 140 12.31 16.92 -8.61
N ILE A 141 13.32 16.17 -9.08
CA ILE A 141 13.65 14.82 -8.63
C ILE A 141 14.91 14.87 -7.76
N ARG A 142 14.77 14.44 -6.52
CA ARG A 142 15.82 14.55 -5.51
C ARG A 142 16.72 13.33 -5.40
N ASN A 143 16.14 12.13 -5.49
CA ASN A 143 16.85 10.87 -5.33
C ASN A 143 16.57 9.92 -6.51
N PRO A 144 17.24 10.11 -7.67
CA PRO A 144 16.99 9.32 -8.87
C PRO A 144 17.37 7.84 -8.74
N GLU A 145 18.31 7.52 -7.84
CA GLU A 145 18.81 6.16 -7.62
C GLU A 145 18.01 5.36 -6.57
N ALA A 146 17.07 5.98 -5.89
CA ALA A 146 16.21 5.26 -4.94
C ALA A 146 15.36 4.21 -5.67
N THR A 147 15.33 2.99 -5.13
CA THR A 147 14.58 1.88 -5.73
C THR A 147 13.32 1.56 -4.92
N ARG A 148 12.24 1.24 -5.61
CA ARG A 148 10.96 0.85 -4.98
C ARG A 148 10.27 -0.25 -5.77
N PRO A 149 9.55 -1.14 -5.09
CA PRO A 149 8.68 -2.16 -5.71
C PRO A 149 7.31 -1.55 -6.02
N TRP A 150 7.14 -1.01 -7.23
CA TRP A 150 5.89 -0.37 -7.65
C TRP A 150 4.83 -1.39 -8.05
N GLN A 151 3.58 -1.15 -7.62
CA GLN A 151 2.40 -1.92 -8.03
C GLN A 151 1.18 -1.01 -8.27
N HIS A 152 0.26 -1.46 -9.11
CA HIS A 152 -1.01 -0.75 -9.30
C HIS A 152 -1.92 -0.91 -8.08
N VAL A 153 -2.73 0.11 -7.78
CA VAL A 153 -3.63 0.11 -6.61
C VAL A 153 -4.61 -1.07 -6.60
N LEU A 154 -5.01 -1.56 -7.76
CA LEU A 154 -5.91 -2.72 -7.87
C LEU A 154 -5.26 -4.02 -7.40
N GLU A 155 -3.92 -4.13 -7.43
CA GLU A 155 -3.21 -5.33 -6.95
C GLU A 155 -3.44 -5.58 -5.46
N PRO A 156 -3.04 -4.68 -4.54
CA PRO A 156 -3.28 -4.94 -3.12
C PRO A 156 -4.76 -4.92 -2.78
N LEU A 157 -5.60 -4.13 -3.47
CA LEU A 157 -7.04 -4.13 -3.24
C LEU A 157 -7.66 -5.49 -3.53
N SER A 158 -7.24 -6.21 -4.58
CA SER A 158 -7.69 -7.58 -4.85
C SER A 158 -7.35 -8.52 -3.70
N GLY A 159 -6.12 -8.41 -3.16
CA GLY A 159 -5.69 -9.18 -2.01
C GLY A 159 -6.48 -8.87 -0.74
N TYR A 160 -6.79 -7.59 -0.49
CA TYR A 160 -7.61 -7.19 0.67
C TYR A 160 -9.02 -7.75 0.59
N LEU A 161 -9.64 -7.70 -0.59
CA LEU A 161 -10.97 -8.27 -0.83
C LEU A 161 -10.97 -9.78 -0.65
N LEU A 162 -9.93 -10.47 -1.14
CA LEU A 162 -9.80 -11.91 -1.00
C LEU A 162 -9.64 -12.32 0.48
N ILE A 163 -8.80 -11.61 1.26
CA ILE A 163 -8.73 -11.81 2.72
C ILE A 163 -10.09 -11.55 3.37
N GLY A 164 -10.75 -10.45 3.02
CA GLY A 164 -12.07 -10.14 3.54
C GLY A 164 -13.10 -11.24 3.26
N GLN A 165 -13.09 -11.82 2.07
CA GLN A 165 -13.92 -12.96 1.69
C GLN A 165 -13.62 -14.18 2.55
N LYS A 166 -12.34 -14.55 2.73
CA LYS A 166 -11.91 -15.68 3.56
C LYS A 166 -12.38 -15.53 5.01
N LEU A 167 -12.22 -14.34 5.59
CA LEU A 167 -12.70 -14.07 6.95
C LEU A 167 -14.23 -14.17 7.05
N LEU A 168 -14.99 -13.73 6.04
CA LEU A 168 -16.44 -13.86 6.01
C LEU A 168 -16.91 -15.32 5.83
N GLN A 169 -16.07 -16.16 5.18
CA GLN A 169 -16.27 -17.60 5.06
C GLN A 169 -15.87 -18.36 6.33
N GLU A 170 -15.46 -17.62 7.39
CA GLU A 170 -15.06 -18.17 8.69
C GLU A 170 -13.78 -19.04 8.64
N GLU A 171 -12.95 -18.84 7.62
CA GLU A 171 -11.66 -19.50 7.49
C GLU A 171 -10.64 -18.83 8.44
N VAL A 172 -10.57 -19.33 9.68
CA VAL A 172 -9.85 -18.72 10.81
C VAL A 172 -8.35 -18.56 10.59
N GLU A 173 -7.72 -19.39 9.78
CA GLU A 173 -6.31 -19.35 9.42
C GLU A 173 -5.91 -18.10 8.64
N PHE A 174 -6.89 -17.39 8.04
CA PHE A 174 -6.64 -16.13 7.37
C PHE A 174 -6.66 -14.91 8.31
N ALA A 175 -7.04 -15.09 9.58
CA ALA A 175 -6.97 -14.04 10.61
C ALA A 175 -5.53 -13.80 11.07
N ASP A 176 -4.67 -13.37 10.17
CA ASP A 176 -3.24 -13.21 10.36
C ASP A 176 -2.70 -11.98 9.59
N ALA A 177 -1.37 -11.78 9.58
CA ALA A 177 -0.72 -10.76 8.76
C ALA A 177 -0.43 -11.28 7.34
N TRP A 178 -0.54 -10.38 6.34
CA TRP A 178 -0.39 -10.69 4.92
C TRP A 178 0.35 -9.57 4.18
N ASN A 179 1.34 -9.94 3.37
CA ASN A 179 2.08 -9.05 2.50
C ASN A 179 1.54 -9.11 1.07
N PHE A 180 1.34 -7.93 0.46
CA PHE A 180 0.94 -7.78 -0.94
C PHE A 180 1.89 -6.83 -1.65
N GLY A 181 2.60 -7.33 -2.65
CA GLY A 181 3.58 -6.60 -3.44
C GLY A 181 3.85 -7.29 -4.77
N PRO A 182 4.59 -6.64 -5.66
CA PRO A 182 4.91 -7.22 -6.96
C PRO A 182 5.69 -8.53 -6.82
N SER A 183 5.42 -9.46 -7.70
CA SER A 183 6.07 -10.78 -7.75
C SER A 183 7.50 -10.72 -8.30
N ASP A 184 7.82 -9.66 -9.03
CA ASP A 184 9.15 -9.45 -9.60
C ASP A 184 10.09 -8.83 -8.56
N ASP A 185 11.19 -9.52 -8.28
CA ASP A 185 12.26 -9.06 -7.38
C ASP A 185 12.99 -7.79 -7.83
N LYS A 186 12.72 -7.32 -9.05
CA LYS A 186 13.36 -6.15 -9.63
C LYS A 186 12.66 -4.86 -9.20
N SER A 187 13.05 -4.34 -8.04
CA SER A 187 12.85 -2.92 -7.77
C SER A 187 13.46 -2.09 -8.91
N ILE A 188 12.80 -1.01 -9.29
CA ILE A 188 13.32 -0.08 -10.30
C ILE A 188 13.64 1.26 -9.66
N THR A 189 14.66 1.92 -10.21
CA THR A 189 15.07 3.25 -9.78
C THR A 189 14.03 4.30 -10.15
N VAL A 190 14.03 5.42 -9.45
CA VAL A 190 13.22 6.59 -9.83
C VAL A 190 13.52 7.03 -11.25
N HIS A 191 14.79 6.94 -11.69
CA HIS A 191 15.19 7.25 -13.06
C HIS A 191 14.50 6.32 -14.08
N GLU A 192 14.42 5.02 -13.81
CA GLU A 192 13.70 4.07 -14.66
C GLU A 192 12.17 4.32 -14.64
N VAL A 193 11.60 4.74 -13.51
CA VAL A 193 10.19 5.18 -13.43
C VAL A 193 9.97 6.35 -14.38
N LEU A 194 10.80 7.40 -14.31
CA LEU A 194 10.71 8.56 -15.20
C LEU A 194 10.80 8.16 -16.66
N SER A 195 11.77 7.32 -17.03
CA SER A 195 11.91 6.78 -18.38
C SER A 195 10.69 5.99 -18.85
N ASN A 196 9.97 5.32 -17.95
CA ASN A 196 8.74 4.61 -18.30
C ASN A 196 7.56 5.55 -18.46
N VAL A 197 7.35 6.50 -17.55
CA VAL A 197 6.17 7.39 -17.59
C VAL A 197 6.22 8.40 -18.74
N THR A 198 7.41 8.91 -19.09
CA THR A 198 7.60 9.82 -20.23
C THR A 198 7.23 9.19 -21.58
N LYS A 199 7.36 7.86 -21.71
CA LYS A 199 6.91 7.14 -22.93
C LYS A 199 5.40 7.18 -23.13
N HIS A 200 4.61 7.40 -22.07
CA HIS A 200 3.16 7.37 -22.12
C HIS A 200 2.52 8.76 -22.16
N TRP A 201 3.30 9.81 -21.82
CA TRP A 201 2.85 11.19 -21.91
C TRP A 201 4.04 12.13 -22.11
N ASP A 202 4.13 12.71 -23.30
CA ASP A 202 5.23 13.57 -23.77
C ASP A 202 5.34 14.92 -23.01
N LYS A 203 4.28 15.33 -22.32
CA LYS A 203 4.27 16.52 -21.45
C LYS A 203 4.99 16.33 -20.11
N ILE A 204 5.39 15.10 -19.76
CA ILE A 204 6.15 14.84 -18.53
C ILE A 204 7.58 15.31 -18.74
N ASP A 205 7.98 16.33 -17.98
CA ASP A 205 9.35 16.86 -17.96
C ASP A 205 9.86 16.92 -16.52
N TYR A 206 11.16 16.73 -16.33
CA TYR A 206 11.77 16.69 -14.99
C TYR A 206 13.16 17.29 -14.97
N GLU A 207 13.59 17.69 -13.78
CA GLU A 207 14.96 18.12 -13.49
C GLU A 207 15.51 17.35 -12.29
N LEU A 208 16.80 17.06 -12.32
CA LEU A 208 17.49 16.38 -11.22
C LEU A 208 18.05 17.43 -10.27
N ASN A 209 17.60 17.42 -9.02
CA ASN A 209 18.11 18.28 -7.97
C ASN A 209 18.81 17.43 -6.90
N LYS A 210 20.14 17.56 -6.79
CA LYS A 210 20.97 16.75 -5.89
C LYS A 210 21.20 17.41 -4.50
N ASP A 211 20.79 18.64 -4.31
CA ASP A 211 21.18 19.47 -3.15
C ASP A 211 20.11 19.58 -2.07
N SER A 212 19.28 18.57 -1.84
CA SER A 212 18.28 18.63 -0.78
C SER A 212 18.74 17.94 0.50
N GLU A 213 18.77 18.66 1.63
CA GLU A 213 18.78 18.09 2.97
C GLU A 213 17.41 17.44 3.26
N ASP A 214 17.23 16.22 2.77
CA ASP A 214 15.99 15.51 2.93
C ASP A 214 16.00 14.62 4.19
N PRO A 215 14.84 14.41 4.84
CA PRO A 215 14.70 13.43 5.91
C PRO A 215 15.13 12.05 5.43
N HIS A 216 15.63 11.23 6.34
CA HIS A 216 16.07 9.88 6.06
C HIS A 216 14.98 9.11 5.27
N GLU A 217 15.37 8.56 4.13
CA GLU A 217 14.54 7.69 3.31
C GLU A 217 15.23 6.35 3.09
N ALA A 218 14.52 5.26 3.38
CA ALA A 218 15.03 3.90 3.18
C ALA A 218 15.48 3.68 1.72
N LYS A 219 16.64 3.08 1.52
CA LYS A 219 17.15 2.73 0.18
C LYS A 219 16.52 1.44 -0.32
N LEU A 220 16.49 0.41 0.53
CA LEU A 220 15.93 -0.90 0.23
C LEU A 220 14.73 -1.18 1.13
N LEU A 221 13.59 -1.46 0.54
CA LEU A 221 12.39 -1.92 1.23
C LEU A 221 11.53 -2.69 0.24
N LYS A 222 11.42 -4.00 0.43
CA LYS A 222 10.55 -4.88 -0.37
C LYS A 222 9.88 -5.93 0.50
N LEU A 223 8.73 -6.43 0.06
CA LEU A 223 7.96 -7.46 0.76
C LEU A 223 8.23 -8.84 0.16
N ASP A 224 8.32 -9.86 1.00
CA ASP A 224 8.18 -11.25 0.59
C ASP A 224 6.69 -11.60 0.61
N CYS A 225 6.12 -11.86 -0.55
CA CYS A 225 4.70 -12.19 -0.74
C CYS A 225 4.45 -13.70 -0.90
N SER A 226 5.44 -14.53 -0.56
CA SER A 226 5.37 -16.00 -0.72
C SER A 226 4.18 -16.61 0.01
N LYS A 227 3.79 -16.06 1.18
CA LYS A 227 2.62 -16.51 1.93
C LYS A 227 1.32 -16.27 1.15
N ALA A 228 1.09 -15.05 0.69
CA ALA A 228 -0.08 -14.72 -0.13
C ALA A 228 -0.13 -15.58 -1.41
N ASN A 229 1.03 -15.77 -2.04
CA ASN A 229 1.14 -16.58 -3.26
C ASN A 229 0.80 -18.06 -3.04
N LYS A 230 1.26 -18.67 -1.94
CA LYS A 230 1.13 -20.11 -1.68
C LYS A 230 -0.18 -20.48 -1.01
N VAL A 231 -0.61 -19.67 -0.04
CA VAL A 231 -1.76 -19.99 0.83
C VAL A 231 -3.05 -19.40 0.28
N LEU A 232 -2.99 -18.15 -0.19
CA LEU A 232 -4.16 -17.42 -0.70
C LEU A 232 -4.33 -17.57 -2.23
N ASN A 233 -3.34 -18.15 -2.92
CA ASN A 233 -3.23 -18.18 -4.38
C ASN A 233 -3.32 -16.80 -5.05
N TRP A 234 -3.02 -15.75 -4.30
CA TRP A 234 -2.99 -14.40 -4.83
C TRP A 234 -1.78 -14.22 -5.76
N ARG A 235 -1.96 -13.57 -6.89
CA ARG A 235 -0.92 -13.25 -7.87
C ARG A 235 -1.16 -11.86 -8.42
N GLU A 236 -0.06 -11.19 -8.76
CA GLU A 236 -0.07 -9.94 -9.50
C GLU A 236 -0.71 -10.11 -10.88
N VAL A 237 -1.66 -9.25 -11.21
CA VAL A 237 -2.36 -9.25 -12.50
C VAL A 237 -1.62 -8.40 -13.53
N TRP A 238 -1.23 -7.17 -13.18
CA TRP A 238 -0.53 -6.25 -14.05
C TRP A 238 0.95 -6.10 -13.65
N ASP A 239 1.83 -6.28 -14.63
CA ASP A 239 3.25 -6.02 -14.49
C ASP A 239 3.55 -4.51 -14.35
N LYS A 240 4.81 -4.17 -14.10
CA LYS A 240 5.27 -2.78 -13.95
C LYS A 240 4.92 -1.90 -15.15
N HIS A 241 5.11 -2.43 -16.39
CA HIS A 241 4.82 -1.67 -17.60
C HIS A 241 3.33 -1.30 -17.67
N SER A 242 2.46 -2.26 -17.45
CA SER A 242 1.01 -2.06 -17.39
C SER A 242 0.63 -1.11 -16.26
N THR A 243 1.24 -1.23 -15.09
CA THR A 243 1.03 -0.35 -13.93
C THR A 243 1.31 1.11 -14.27
N PHE A 244 2.48 1.43 -14.84
CA PHE A 244 2.81 2.81 -15.21
C PHE A 244 1.93 3.32 -16.36
N LYS A 245 1.74 2.52 -17.40
CA LYS A 245 0.88 2.85 -18.53
C LYS A 245 -0.54 3.20 -18.09
N LYS A 246 -1.15 2.36 -17.25
CA LYS A 246 -2.51 2.57 -16.73
C LYS A 246 -2.59 3.83 -15.87
N THR A 247 -1.64 4.01 -14.95
CA THR A 247 -1.59 5.18 -14.08
C THR A 247 -1.44 6.47 -14.90
N VAL A 248 -0.49 6.53 -15.84
CA VAL A 248 -0.27 7.74 -16.66
C VAL A 248 -1.47 8.03 -17.55
N ASN A 249 -2.03 7.01 -18.22
CA ASN A 249 -3.19 7.18 -19.08
C ASN A 249 -4.41 7.71 -18.33
N TRP A 250 -4.61 7.29 -17.08
CA TRP A 250 -5.69 7.80 -16.24
C TRP A 250 -5.57 9.32 -16.04
N TYR A 251 -4.36 9.82 -15.67
CA TYR A 251 -4.13 11.26 -15.48
C TYR A 251 -4.18 12.04 -16.80
N ARG A 252 -3.62 11.47 -17.87
CA ARG A 252 -3.68 12.09 -19.21
C ARG A 252 -5.12 12.28 -19.64
N SER A 253 -5.96 11.26 -19.55
CA SER A 253 -7.38 11.34 -19.90
C SER A 253 -8.12 12.33 -18.99
N PHE A 254 -7.79 12.37 -17.69
CA PHE A 254 -8.38 13.33 -16.76
C PHE A 254 -8.04 14.78 -17.14
N TYR A 255 -6.77 15.10 -17.42
CA TYR A 255 -6.33 16.46 -17.71
C TYR A 255 -6.64 16.91 -19.14
N GLU A 256 -6.56 16.04 -20.12
CA GLU A 256 -6.75 16.39 -21.54
C GLU A 256 -8.20 16.24 -22.01
N GLU A 257 -8.94 15.26 -21.47
CA GLU A 257 -10.29 14.90 -21.91
C GLU A 257 -11.36 15.10 -20.83
N GLN A 258 -10.98 15.45 -19.60
CA GLN A 258 -11.86 15.50 -18.42
C GLN A 258 -12.59 14.18 -18.15
N LYS A 259 -11.91 13.05 -18.41
CA LYS A 259 -12.48 11.72 -18.37
C LYS A 259 -11.81 10.88 -17.30
N VAL A 260 -12.61 10.23 -16.46
CA VAL A 260 -12.14 9.33 -15.39
C VAL A 260 -12.16 7.90 -15.91
N LEU A 261 -11.01 7.22 -15.87
CA LEU A 261 -10.86 5.86 -16.40
C LEU A 261 -11.01 4.75 -15.32
N THR A 262 -11.33 5.08 -14.08
CA THR A 262 -11.35 4.13 -12.96
C THR A 262 -12.22 2.90 -13.23
N GLU A 263 -13.44 3.08 -13.74
CA GLU A 263 -14.35 1.98 -14.03
C GLU A 263 -13.84 1.09 -15.17
N SER A 264 -13.33 1.70 -16.25
CA SER A 264 -12.75 0.95 -17.36
C SER A 264 -11.47 0.21 -16.96
N ASP A 265 -10.64 0.81 -16.10
CA ASP A 265 -9.44 0.14 -15.59
C ASP A 265 -9.78 -1.03 -14.68
N LEU A 266 -10.78 -0.89 -13.80
CA LEU A 266 -11.29 -2.00 -13.00
C LEU A 266 -11.79 -3.15 -13.90
N LYS A 267 -12.57 -2.83 -14.94
CA LYS A 267 -13.05 -3.83 -15.90
C LYS A 267 -11.90 -4.57 -16.57
N HIS A 268 -10.92 -3.84 -17.11
CA HIS A 268 -9.73 -4.44 -17.73
C HIS A 268 -8.90 -5.28 -16.74
N TYR A 269 -8.84 -4.85 -15.48
CA TYR A 269 -8.16 -5.62 -14.42
C TYR A 269 -8.83 -6.98 -14.22
N VAL A 270 -10.15 -6.99 -14.07
CA VAL A 270 -10.94 -8.23 -13.91
C VAL A 270 -10.80 -9.15 -15.13
N GLU A 271 -10.89 -8.58 -16.35
CA GLU A 271 -10.68 -9.33 -17.60
C GLU A 271 -9.27 -9.94 -17.67
N SER A 272 -8.25 -9.16 -17.27
CA SER A 272 -6.86 -9.64 -17.23
C SER A 272 -6.65 -10.73 -16.18
N ALA A 273 -7.24 -10.60 -15.00
CA ALA A 273 -7.21 -11.62 -13.94
C ALA A 273 -7.86 -12.92 -14.42
N THR A 274 -9.08 -12.83 -14.98
CA THR A 274 -9.80 -13.97 -15.52
C THR A 274 -9.01 -14.71 -16.61
N SER A 275 -8.35 -13.96 -17.51
CA SER A 275 -7.51 -14.55 -18.58
C SER A 275 -6.29 -15.31 -18.05
N LYS A 276 -5.84 -14.96 -16.83
CA LYS A 276 -4.74 -15.64 -16.11
C LYS A 276 -5.22 -16.79 -15.20
N GLY A 277 -6.53 -17.02 -15.12
CA GLY A 277 -7.12 -18.02 -14.24
C GLY A 277 -7.11 -17.61 -12.75
N LEU A 278 -7.16 -16.32 -12.49
CA LEU A 278 -7.18 -15.72 -11.16
C LEU A 278 -8.58 -15.22 -10.79
#